data_57ef5aa8df09ec020364754184ad2886
#
_entry.id   57ef5aa8df09ec020364754184ad2886
#
_cell.length_a   1.000
_cell.length_b   1.000
_cell.length_c   1.000
_cell.angle_alpha   90.00
_cell.angle_beta   90.00
_cell.angle_gamma   90.00
#
_symmetry.space_group_name_H-M   'P 1'
#
loop_
_entity.id
_entity.type
_entity.pdbx_description
1 polymer ?
#
loop_
_entity_poly.entity_id
_entity_poly.type
_entity_poly.pdbx_seq_one_letter_code
_entity_poly.pdbx_strand_id
1 'polypeptide(L)'
;DIIFVVNHKDLLSVDMSIKKNNNGNEITLENIKHSLNEIKSQFEDSFRDKTLIHMIINKYLIDSKEFLTFPQNLNCQIFSLDVTFISLSNNLIKELEIICEKYHISISKFVSAEYVKKISQLNNHEDIFSMTKKIIDGFNDNEVIISSKISRKKGFFERFFQLFG
;
A
#
# COMPACT_ATOMS: atom_id res chain seq x y z
N ASP A 1 13.85 -12.37 -12.59
CA ASP A 1 13.32 -11.24 -11.79
C ASP A 1 13.56 -11.51 -10.32
N ILE A 2 13.97 -10.47 -9.58
CA ILE A 2 14.18 -10.56 -8.14
C ILE A 2 13.29 -9.55 -7.39
N ILE A 3 13.08 -9.84 -6.10
CA ILE A 3 12.38 -8.97 -5.17
C ILE A 3 13.40 -8.45 -4.16
N PHE A 4 13.48 -7.14 -4.01
CA PHE A 4 14.31 -6.54 -2.97
C PHE A 4 13.49 -6.35 -1.70
N VAL A 5 13.90 -7.02 -0.61
CA VAL A 5 13.43 -6.73 0.74
C VAL A 5 14.40 -5.73 1.35
N VAL A 6 13.96 -4.48 1.47
CA VAL A 6 14.82 -3.34 1.80
C VAL A 6 14.74 -3.00 3.27
N ASN A 7 15.91 -2.89 3.92
CA ASN A 7 16.07 -2.29 5.25
C ASN A 7 17.13 -1.19 5.13
N HIS A 8 16.73 0.02 4.86
CA HIS A 8 17.64 1.13 4.59
C HIS A 8 17.14 2.42 5.22
N LYS A 9 18.06 3.31 5.61
CA LYS A 9 17.74 4.61 6.20
C LYS A 9 16.93 5.55 5.30
N ASP A 10 16.98 5.33 3.98
CA ASP A 10 16.22 6.12 2.99
C ASP A 10 14.76 5.65 2.82
N LEU A 11 14.36 4.58 3.52
CA LEU A 11 12.94 4.26 3.66
C LEU A 11 12.25 5.36 4.46
N LEU A 12 11.19 5.90 3.90
CA LEU A 12 10.33 6.88 4.54
C LEU A 12 8.96 6.24 4.77
N SER A 13 8.50 6.25 6.02
CA SER A 13 7.15 5.85 6.40
C SER A 13 6.40 7.09 6.90
N VAL A 14 5.24 7.39 6.30
CA VAL A 14 4.40 8.55 6.62
C VAL A 14 2.97 8.09 6.82
N ASP A 15 2.36 8.48 7.94
CA ASP A 15 0.94 8.29 8.17
C ASP A 15 0.19 9.55 7.74
N MET A 16 -0.84 9.37 6.93
CA MET A 16 -1.72 10.43 6.45
C MET A 16 -3.18 10.03 6.67
N SER A 17 -4.03 11.02 6.91
CA SER A 17 -5.47 10.81 7.06
C SER A 17 -6.24 11.68 6.08
N ILE A 18 -7.30 11.11 5.50
CA ILE A 18 -8.24 11.85 4.66
C ILE A 18 -9.65 11.71 5.22
N LYS A 19 -10.35 12.84 5.35
CA LYS A 19 -11.72 12.91 5.87
C LYS A 19 -12.67 13.43 4.80
N LYS A 20 -13.83 12.78 4.67
CA LYS A 20 -14.86 13.11 3.67
C LYS A 20 -16.25 13.16 4.28
N ASN A 21 -17.07 14.10 3.78
CA ASN A 21 -18.50 14.11 4.05
C ASN A 21 -19.20 13.10 3.12
N ASN A 22 -20.11 12.31 3.67
CA ASN A 22 -20.92 11.33 2.93
C ASN A 22 -22.43 11.60 2.98
N ASN A 23 -22.81 12.64 3.75
CA ASN A 23 -24.20 13.17 3.80
C ASN A 23 -25.28 12.12 4.12
N GLY A 24 -24.95 11.14 4.96
CA GLY A 24 -25.89 10.08 5.34
C GLY A 24 -26.05 8.96 4.31
N ASN A 25 -25.32 9.00 3.19
CA ASN A 25 -25.35 7.95 2.18
C ASN A 25 -24.57 6.70 2.65
N GLU A 26 -24.81 5.59 1.97
CA GLU A 26 -24.00 4.37 2.14
C GLU A 26 -22.56 4.63 1.68
N ILE A 27 -21.58 4.15 2.49
CA ILE A 27 -20.18 4.19 2.09
C ILE A 27 -19.92 3.10 1.06
N THR A 28 -19.36 3.47 -0.08
CA THR A 28 -19.08 2.56 -1.19
C THR A 28 -17.57 2.39 -1.39
N LEU A 29 -17.19 1.32 -2.07
CA LEU A 29 -15.79 1.12 -2.50
C LEU A 29 -15.31 2.24 -3.44
N GLU A 30 -16.22 2.85 -4.19
CA GLU A 30 -15.89 3.99 -5.07
C GLU A 30 -15.51 5.25 -4.24
N ASN A 31 -16.22 5.50 -3.13
CA ASN A 31 -15.86 6.57 -2.20
C ASN A 31 -14.44 6.35 -1.64
N ILE A 32 -14.13 5.11 -1.24
CA ILE A 32 -12.80 4.74 -0.73
C ILE A 32 -11.75 4.92 -1.83
N LYS A 33 -11.99 4.40 -3.04
CA LYS A 33 -11.08 4.54 -4.20
C LYS A 33 -10.77 6.01 -4.49
N HIS A 34 -11.79 6.85 -4.55
CA HIS A 34 -11.60 8.29 -4.79
C HIS A 34 -10.73 8.94 -3.71
N SER A 35 -11.01 8.65 -2.46
CA SER A 35 -10.23 9.16 -1.31
C SER A 35 -8.78 8.66 -1.31
N LEU A 36 -8.56 7.39 -1.68
CA LEU A 36 -7.21 6.82 -1.79
C LEU A 36 -6.41 7.45 -2.92
N ASN A 37 -7.02 7.69 -4.07
CA ASN A 37 -6.35 8.38 -5.18
C ASN A 37 -5.97 9.82 -4.81
N GLU A 38 -6.86 10.52 -4.10
CA GLU A 38 -6.59 11.90 -3.66
C GLU A 38 -5.43 11.96 -2.67
N ILE A 39 -5.44 11.13 -1.61
CA ILE A 39 -4.37 11.14 -0.61
C ILE A 39 -3.04 10.62 -1.20
N LYS A 40 -3.09 9.69 -2.16
CA LYS A 40 -1.91 9.23 -2.90
C LYS A 40 -1.32 10.37 -3.71
N SER A 41 -2.14 11.14 -4.44
CA SER A 41 -1.67 12.29 -5.20
C SER A 41 -1.01 13.35 -4.28
N GLN A 42 -1.60 13.63 -3.11
CA GLN A 42 -1.01 14.54 -2.13
C GLN A 42 0.35 14.03 -1.62
N PHE A 43 0.48 12.73 -1.39
CA PHE A 43 1.77 12.12 -1.01
C PHE A 43 2.81 12.28 -2.13
N GLU A 44 2.48 11.92 -3.37
CA GLU A 44 3.37 11.99 -4.53
C GLU A 44 3.82 13.43 -4.82
N ASP A 45 2.92 14.41 -4.67
CA ASP A 45 3.25 15.83 -4.82
C ASP A 45 4.21 16.34 -3.72
N SER A 46 4.07 15.82 -2.51
CA SER A 46 4.89 16.21 -1.36
C SER A 46 6.28 15.56 -1.35
N PHE A 47 6.40 14.36 -1.95
CA PHE A 47 7.61 13.52 -1.90
C PHE A 47 8.06 13.09 -3.30
N ARG A 48 8.30 14.06 -4.19
CA ARG A 48 8.65 13.83 -5.62
C ARG A 48 9.95 13.07 -5.85
N ASP A 49 10.87 13.09 -4.86
CA ASP A 49 12.13 12.36 -4.87
C ASP A 49 12.02 10.90 -4.39
N LYS A 50 10.80 10.48 -4.07
CA LYS A 50 10.48 9.15 -3.53
C LYS A 50 9.58 8.35 -4.47
N THR A 51 9.80 7.05 -4.52
CA THR A 51 8.88 6.10 -5.14
C THR A 51 8.10 5.37 -4.06
N LEU A 52 6.79 5.40 -4.17
CA LEU A 52 5.89 4.70 -3.28
C LEU A 52 6.00 3.18 -3.50
N ILE A 53 6.27 2.41 -2.43
CA ILE A 53 6.40 0.96 -2.48
C ILE A 53 5.27 0.23 -1.73
N HIS A 54 4.69 0.84 -0.69
CA HIS A 54 3.50 0.33 -0.01
C HIS A 54 2.54 1.47 0.32
N MET A 55 1.24 1.19 0.23
CA MET A 55 0.16 2.03 0.68
C MET A 55 -0.83 1.15 1.45
N ILE A 56 -0.99 1.39 2.75
CA ILE A 56 -1.69 0.48 3.65
C ILE A 56 -2.76 1.25 4.40
N ILE A 57 -4.02 0.81 4.30
CA ILE A 57 -5.11 1.37 5.10
C ILE A 57 -4.99 0.77 6.50
N ASN A 58 -4.69 1.61 7.50
CA ASN A 58 -4.59 1.17 8.88
C ASN A 58 -5.96 0.98 9.52
N LYS A 59 -6.88 1.91 9.24
CA LYS A 59 -8.26 1.85 9.73
C LYS A 59 -9.19 2.75 8.92
N TYR A 60 -10.47 2.42 9.04
CA TYR A 60 -11.60 3.21 8.57
C TYR A 60 -12.29 3.82 9.78
N LEU A 61 -12.55 5.11 9.75
CA LEU A 61 -13.33 5.82 10.78
C LEU A 61 -14.66 6.22 10.15
N ILE A 62 -15.76 5.68 10.66
CA ILE A 62 -17.11 5.93 10.17
C ILE A 62 -17.94 6.51 11.30
N ASP A 63 -18.34 7.78 11.20
CA ASP A 63 -19.02 8.53 12.27
C ASP A 63 -18.37 8.30 13.64
N SER A 64 -17.03 8.43 13.71
CA SER A 64 -16.19 8.23 14.89
C SER A 64 -16.06 6.79 15.40
N LYS A 65 -16.59 5.79 14.71
CA LYS A 65 -16.33 4.36 14.99
C LYS A 65 -15.18 3.85 14.16
N GLU A 66 -14.30 3.08 14.78
CA GLU A 66 -13.14 2.48 14.10
C GLU A 66 -13.47 1.09 13.55
N PHE A 67 -13.00 0.81 12.34
CA PHE A 67 -13.08 -0.48 11.67
C PHE A 67 -11.70 -0.81 11.08
N LEU A 68 -11.24 -2.05 11.26
CA LEU A 68 -9.97 -2.53 10.71
C LEU A 68 -10.12 -3.10 9.29
N THR A 69 -11.35 -3.39 8.88
CA THR A 69 -11.69 -3.85 7.53
C THR A 69 -12.79 -2.96 6.96
N PHE A 70 -12.93 -2.92 5.64
CA PHE A 70 -13.95 -2.11 4.99
C PHE A 70 -15.36 -2.51 5.47
N PRO A 71 -16.11 -1.59 6.13
CA PRO A 71 -17.49 -1.86 6.57
C PRO A 71 -18.44 -1.76 5.38
N GLN A 72 -19.14 -2.86 5.09
CA GLN A 72 -20.15 -2.90 4.03
C GLN A 72 -21.53 -2.49 4.54
N ASN A 73 -22.36 -1.95 3.65
CA ASN A 73 -23.76 -1.61 3.90
C ASN A 73 -23.97 -0.67 5.10
N LEU A 74 -23.09 0.31 5.26
CA LEU A 74 -23.13 1.27 6.37
C LEU A 74 -23.33 2.68 5.84
N ASN A 75 -24.40 3.34 6.31
CA ASN A 75 -24.62 4.75 6.04
C ASN A 75 -23.82 5.59 7.04
N CYS A 76 -23.28 6.73 6.58
CA CYS A 76 -22.53 7.65 7.45
C CYS A 76 -22.64 9.09 7.01
N GLN A 77 -22.49 9.99 7.98
CA GLN A 77 -22.35 11.43 7.71
C GLN A 77 -20.95 11.77 7.27
N ILE A 78 -19.94 11.16 7.93
CA ILE A 78 -18.53 11.43 7.73
C ILE A 78 -17.77 10.11 7.76
N PHE A 79 -16.83 9.96 6.85
CA PHE A 79 -15.82 8.91 6.97
C PHE A 79 -14.41 9.48 6.85
N SER A 80 -13.44 8.78 7.42
CA SER A 80 -12.02 9.05 7.19
C SER A 80 -11.24 7.74 7.06
N LEU A 81 -10.11 7.85 6.37
CA LEU A 81 -9.15 6.77 6.18
C LEU A 81 -7.83 7.20 6.80
N ASP A 82 -7.26 6.35 7.61
CA ASP A 82 -5.87 6.49 8.07
C ASP A 82 -5.01 5.53 7.24
N VAL A 83 -4.00 6.07 6.57
CA VAL A 83 -3.20 5.35 5.56
C VAL A 83 -1.73 5.56 5.84
N THR A 84 -0.96 4.47 5.88
CA THR A 84 0.50 4.50 5.91
C THR A 84 1.05 4.40 4.49
N PHE A 85 1.92 5.33 4.13
CA PHE A 85 2.72 5.33 2.90
C PHE A 85 4.14 4.94 3.23
N ILE A 86 4.69 3.94 2.54
CA ILE A 86 6.10 3.56 2.65
C ILE A 86 6.74 3.78 1.28
N SER A 87 7.82 4.55 1.25
CA SER A 87 8.50 4.94 0.02
C SER A 87 10.01 4.82 0.14
N LEU A 88 10.67 4.76 -1.02
CA LEU A 88 12.11 4.63 -1.15
C LEU A 88 12.65 5.76 -2.03
N SER A 89 13.87 6.20 -1.76
CA SER A 89 14.53 7.22 -2.56
C SER A 89 14.69 6.77 -4.02
N ASN A 90 14.33 7.65 -4.97
CA ASN A 90 14.52 7.40 -6.40
C ASN A 90 16.00 7.15 -6.75
N ASN A 91 16.93 7.80 -6.03
CA ASN A 91 18.35 7.60 -6.25
C ASN A 91 18.79 6.18 -5.86
N LEU A 92 18.34 5.68 -4.71
CA LEU A 92 18.67 4.31 -4.28
C LEU A 92 18.07 3.27 -5.24
N ILE A 93 16.84 3.47 -5.70
CA ILE A 93 16.22 2.58 -6.70
C ILE A 93 17.09 2.52 -7.96
N LYS A 94 17.47 3.69 -8.51
CA LYS A 94 18.33 3.76 -9.71
C LYS A 94 19.69 3.09 -9.51
N GLU A 95 20.34 3.29 -8.35
CA GLU A 95 21.59 2.63 -8.04
C GLU A 95 21.47 1.11 -8.04
N LEU A 96 20.40 0.57 -7.43
CA LEU A 96 20.12 -0.86 -7.39
C LEU A 96 19.79 -1.40 -8.79
N GLU A 97 19.02 -0.68 -9.60
CA GLU A 97 18.70 -1.03 -10.99
C GLU A 97 19.98 -1.11 -11.82
N ILE A 98 20.88 -0.10 -11.76
CA ILE A 98 22.15 -0.09 -12.48
C ILE A 98 23.04 -1.28 -12.09
N ILE A 99 23.08 -1.63 -10.78
CA ILE A 99 23.85 -2.78 -10.32
C ILE A 99 23.27 -4.08 -10.89
N CYS A 100 21.96 -4.25 -10.84
CA CYS A 100 21.28 -5.45 -11.32
C CYS A 100 21.39 -5.62 -12.83
N GLU A 101 21.28 -4.53 -13.59
CA GLU A 101 21.43 -4.54 -15.06
C GLU A 101 22.77 -5.08 -15.52
N LYS A 102 23.87 -4.79 -14.80
CA LYS A 102 25.22 -5.33 -15.10
C LYS A 102 25.26 -6.86 -15.10
N TYR A 103 24.33 -7.49 -14.37
CA TYR A 103 24.23 -8.93 -14.24
C TYR A 103 23.02 -9.51 -14.99
N HIS A 104 22.37 -8.70 -15.83
CA HIS A 104 21.13 -9.06 -16.55
C HIS A 104 20.00 -9.52 -15.61
N ILE A 105 19.93 -8.91 -14.43
CA ILE A 105 18.91 -9.17 -13.42
C ILE A 105 17.89 -8.02 -13.47
N SER A 106 16.61 -8.34 -13.62
CA SER A 106 15.51 -7.38 -13.50
C SER A 106 14.90 -7.39 -12.11
N ILE A 107 14.59 -6.20 -11.59
CA ILE A 107 13.93 -6.02 -10.31
C ILE A 107 12.42 -6.01 -10.57
N SER A 108 11.69 -6.90 -9.91
CA SER A 108 10.23 -6.97 -10.03
C SER A 108 9.51 -6.11 -9.01
N LYS A 109 10.01 -6.07 -7.76
CA LYS A 109 9.41 -5.28 -6.68
C LYS A 109 10.44 -4.91 -5.61
N PHE A 110 10.15 -3.79 -4.93
CA PHE A 110 10.75 -3.43 -3.64
C PHE A 110 9.72 -3.63 -2.53
N VAL A 111 10.14 -4.18 -1.40
CA VAL A 111 9.31 -4.46 -0.23
C VAL A 111 10.03 -3.97 1.02
N SER A 112 9.35 -3.31 1.94
CA SER A 112 9.95 -2.88 3.20
C SER A 112 10.15 -4.06 4.15
N ALA A 113 11.39 -4.28 4.60
CA ALA A 113 11.71 -5.33 5.56
C ALA A 113 11.00 -5.10 6.91
N GLU A 114 10.85 -3.86 7.33
CA GLU A 114 10.14 -3.51 8.56
C GLU A 114 8.65 -3.87 8.47
N TYR A 115 8.02 -3.54 7.35
CA TYR A 115 6.63 -3.92 7.10
C TYR A 115 6.45 -5.45 7.10
N VAL A 116 7.33 -6.19 6.40
CA VAL A 116 7.30 -7.66 6.40
C VAL A 116 7.43 -8.23 7.81
N LYS A 117 8.38 -7.72 8.61
CA LYS A 117 8.58 -8.14 10.00
C LYS A 117 7.33 -7.87 10.86
N LYS A 118 6.72 -6.69 10.72
CA LYS A 118 5.49 -6.34 11.46
C LYS A 118 4.37 -7.34 11.17
N ILE A 119 4.14 -7.66 9.90
CA ILE A 119 3.11 -8.63 9.51
C ILE A 119 3.47 -10.05 9.98
N SER A 120 4.75 -10.46 9.87
CA SER A 120 5.23 -11.76 10.34
C SER A 120 5.00 -11.94 11.85
N GLN A 121 5.30 -10.93 12.66
CA GLN A 121 5.07 -10.97 14.12
C GLN A 121 3.59 -11.18 14.49
N LEU A 122 2.68 -10.62 13.71
CA LEU A 122 1.24 -10.79 13.88
C LEU A 122 0.74 -12.18 13.42
N ASN A 123 1.56 -12.91 12.64
CA ASN A 123 1.23 -14.17 11.99
C ASN A 123 2.20 -15.32 12.38
N ASN A 124 2.31 -15.61 13.66
CA ASN A 124 3.08 -16.74 14.22
C ASN A 124 4.58 -16.74 13.87
N HIS A 125 5.19 -15.58 13.72
CA HIS A 125 6.63 -15.42 13.45
C HIS A 125 7.13 -16.20 12.21
N GLU A 126 6.36 -16.17 11.14
CA GLU A 126 6.78 -16.75 9.87
C GLU A 126 8.09 -16.11 9.36
N ASP A 127 8.91 -16.88 8.63
CA ASP A 127 10.15 -16.34 8.10
C ASP A 127 9.93 -15.21 7.07
N ILE A 128 10.91 -14.34 6.95
CA ILE A 128 10.82 -13.11 6.15
C ILE A 128 10.56 -13.40 4.65
N PHE A 129 11.07 -14.50 4.11
CA PHE A 129 10.91 -14.82 2.68
C PHE A 129 9.50 -15.33 2.39
N SER A 130 9.01 -16.24 3.21
CA SER A 130 7.64 -16.76 3.12
C SER A 130 6.61 -15.65 3.30
N MET A 131 6.82 -14.77 4.29
CA MET A 131 5.93 -13.63 4.52
C MET A 131 5.98 -12.60 3.39
N THR A 132 7.18 -12.30 2.85
CA THR A 132 7.32 -11.42 1.68
C THR A 132 6.51 -11.94 0.50
N LYS A 133 6.59 -13.24 0.23
CA LYS A 133 5.82 -13.86 -0.85
C LYS A 133 4.33 -13.73 -0.63
N LYS A 134 3.84 -13.99 0.59
CA LYS A 134 2.42 -13.82 0.93
C LYS A 134 1.95 -12.37 0.74
N ILE A 135 2.73 -11.39 1.18
CA ILE A 135 2.41 -9.96 1.00
C ILE A 135 2.29 -9.63 -0.49
N ILE A 136 3.23 -10.09 -1.32
CA ILE A 136 3.18 -9.86 -2.77
C ILE A 136 1.98 -10.55 -3.43
N ASP A 137 1.58 -11.70 -2.89
CA ASP A 137 0.40 -12.45 -3.34
C ASP A 137 -0.94 -11.87 -2.79
N GLY A 138 -0.89 -10.71 -2.06
CA GLY A 138 -2.08 -10.00 -1.59
C GLY A 138 -2.61 -10.53 -0.25
N PHE A 139 -1.74 -10.94 0.66
CA PHE A 139 -2.12 -11.43 1.99
C PHE A 139 -2.82 -10.38 2.87
N ASN A 140 -2.43 -9.12 2.75
CA ASN A 140 -3.04 -8.02 3.50
C ASN A 140 -4.12 -7.33 2.66
N ASP A 141 -5.39 -7.57 2.97
CA ASP A 141 -6.53 -6.99 2.26
C ASP A 141 -6.58 -5.46 2.33
N ASN A 142 -5.93 -4.86 3.32
CA ASN A 142 -5.84 -3.41 3.49
C ASN A 142 -4.65 -2.78 2.75
N GLU A 143 -3.79 -3.59 2.12
CA GLU A 143 -2.72 -3.07 1.28
C GLU A 143 -3.27 -2.70 -0.11
N VAL A 144 -3.18 -1.42 -0.43
CA VAL A 144 -3.49 -0.90 -1.77
C VAL A 144 -2.29 -1.16 -2.64
N ILE A 145 -2.33 -2.23 -3.44
CA ILE A 145 -1.21 -2.63 -4.27
C ILE A 145 -1.01 -1.61 -5.39
N ILE A 146 0.14 -0.96 -5.37
CA ILE A 146 0.57 -0.07 -6.44
C ILE A 146 1.14 -0.96 -7.53
N SER A 147 0.39 -1.12 -8.62
CA SER A 147 0.75 -2.06 -9.67
C SER A 147 2.06 -1.69 -10.36
N SER A 148 3.08 -2.54 -10.24
CA SER A 148 4.02 -2.75 -11.32
C SER A 148 3.34 -3.62 -12.39
N LYS A 149 3.62 -3.41 -13.66
CA LYS A 149 2.94 -3.98 -14.85
C LYS A 149 2.81 -5.51 -14.93
N ILE A 150 3.20 -6.28 -13.92
CA ILE A 150 3.20 -7.74 -13.92
C ILE A 150 2.70 -8.27 -12.58
N SER A 151 1.41 -8.53 -12.43
CA SER A 151 0.93 -9.32 -11.31
C SER A 151 -0.02 -10.44 -11.77
N ARG A 152 0.26 -11.66 -11.33
CA ARG A 152 -0.55 -12.84 -11.63
C ARG A 152 -1.64 -13.16 -10.60
N LYS A 153 -1.63 -12.52 -9.44
CA LYS A 153 -2.72 -12.61 -8.44
C LYS A 153 -2.91 -11.25 -7.79
N LYS A 154 -4.11 -10.76 -7.81
CA LYS A 154 -4.47 -9.39 -7.41
C LYS A 154 -5.21 -9.43 -6.09
N GLY A 155 -4.79 -8.59 -5.14
CA GLY A 155 -5.53 -8.32 -3.91
C GLY A 155 -6.92 -7.72 -4.20
N PHE A 156 -7.77 -7.67 -3.18
CA PHE A 156 -9.15 -7.19 -3.31
C PHE A 156 -9.23 -5.79 -3.97
N PHE A 157 -8.44 -4.84 -3.51
CA PHE A 157 -8.43 -3.48 -4.07
C PHE A 157 -7.78 -3.42 -5.46
N GLU A 158 -6.76 -4.21 -5.74
CA GLU A 158 -6.15 -4.25 -7.07
C GLU A 158 -7.12 -4.78 -8.13
N ARG A 159 -7.90 -5.81 -7.82
CA ARG A 159 -9.00 -6.29 -8.68
C ARG A 159 -10.03 -5.20 -8.90
N PHE A 160 -10.33 -4.43 -7.86
CA PHE A 160 -11.28 -3.34 -7.91
C PHE A 160 -10.79 -2.18 -8.77
N PHE A 161 -9.53 -1.76 -8.62
CA PHE A 161 -8.95 -0.65 -9.41
C PHE A 161 -8.80 -0.96 -10.90
N GLN A 162 -8.71 -2.23 -11.30
CA GLN A 162 -8.60 -2.64 -12.70
C GLN A 162 -9.94 -2.90 -13.40
N LEU A 163 -11.01 -3.13 -12.65
CA LEU A 163 -12.34 -3.28 -13.24
C LEU A 163 -12.91 -1.96 -13.79
N PHE A 164 -12.33 -0.82 -13.42
CA PHE A 164 -12.81 0.52 -13.75
C PHE A 164 -11.73 1.46 -14.35
N GLY A 165 -10.60 0.90 -14.79
CA GLY A 165 -9.51 1.62 -15.46
C GLY A 165 -9.54 1.46 -16.96
#